data_ed2d8cdeb8482f21872beee0550b6ea7
#
_entry.id   ed2d8cdeb8482f21872beee0550b6ea7
#
_cell.length_a   1.000
_cell.length_b   1.000
_cell.length_c   1.000
_cell.angle_alpha   90.00
_cell.angle_beta   90.00
_cell.angle_gamma   90.00
#
_symmetry.space_group_name_H-M   'P 1'
#
loop_
_entity.id
_entity.type
_entity.pdbx_description
1 polymer ?
#
loop_
_entity_poly.entity_id
_entity_poly.type
_entity_poly.pdbx_seq_one_letter_code
_entity_poly.pdbx_strand_id
1 'polypeptide(L)'
;FAEQRLFQAILVQALEDAVNPSNFKRETYHKHDSHCWFVDNSDDFQQVCWGAELDPEFVRGEYLKMVDKGKVKFSAMQVSWLRYRELYRRYREAGSKEERREIRALIIKENLKKLE
;
A
#
# COMPACT_ATOMS: atom_id res chain seq x y z
N PHE A 1 8.11 -17.24 21.83
CA PHE A 1 9.45 -16.77 22.10
C PHE A 1 9.74 -15.43 21.41
N ALA A 2 10.96 -14.89 21.55
CA ALA A 2 11.29 -13.55 21.05
C ALA A 2 11.11 -13.39 19.54
N GLU A 3 11.50 -14.38 18.75
CA GLU A 3 11.33 -14.34 17.30
C GLU A 3 9.85 -14.35 16.89
N GLN A 4 9.05 -15.18 17.51
CA GLN A 4 7.61 -15.24 17.27
C GLN A 4 6.95 -13.90 17.55
N ARG A 5 7.30 -13.25 18.66
CA ARG A 5 6.77 -11.92 19.01
C ARG A 5 7.17 -10.87 17.99
N LEU A 6 8.40 -10.95 17.47
CA LEU A 6 8.87 -10.04 16.43
C LEU A 6 8.01 -10.18 15.17
N PHE A 7 7.77 -11.41 14.71
CA PHE A 7 6.94 -11.63 13.52
C PHE A 7 5.50 -11.24 13.75
N GLN A 8 4.95 -11.48 14.95
CA GLN A 8 3.62 -11.00 15.32
C GLN A 8 3.54 -9.47 15.27
N ALA A 9 4.58 -8.77 15.75
CA ALA A 9 4.65 -7.32 15.73
C ALA A 9 4.67 -6.77 14.28
N ILE A 10 5.35 -7.47 13.36
CA ILE A 10 5.36 -7.10 11.94
C ILE A 10 3.95 -7.19 11.35
N LEU A 11 3.22 -8.26 11.65
CA LEU A 11 1.83 -8.42 11.18
C LEU A 11 0.91 -7.33 11.74
N VAL A 12 1.05 -7.00 13.03
CA VAL A 12 0.25 -5.95 13.66
C VAL A 12 0.54 -4.59 13.04
N GLN A 13 1.82 -4.27 12.82
CA GLN A 13 2.21 -3.01 12.19
C GLN A 13 1.66 -2.90 10.76
N ALA A 14 1.77 -3.98 9.98
CA ALA A 14 1.24 -4.01 8.62
C ALA A 14 -0.29 -3.81 8.62
N LEU A 15 -0.99 -4.39 9.59
CA LEU A 15 -2.43 -4.23 9.72
C LEU A 15 -2.81 -2.79 10.09
N GLU A 16 -2.09 -2.19 11.03
CA GLU A 16 -2.30 -0.79 11.42
C GLU A 16 -2.08 0.14 10.22
N ASP A 17 -1.04 -0.10 9.43
CA ASP A 17 -0.76 0.68 8.23
C ASP A 17 -1.89 0.52 7.19
N ALA A 18 -2.38 -0.69 7.00
CA ALA A 18 -3.42 -0.99 6.02
C ALA A 18 -4.77 -0.30 6.34
N VAL A 19 -5.08 -0.08 7.61
CA VAL A 19 -6.34 0.56 8.03
C VAL A 19 -6.19 2.06 8.33
N ASN A 20 -5.01 2.63 8.17
CA ASN A 20 -4.73 4.01 8.53
C ASN A 20 -5.53 4.98 7.65
N PRO A 21 -6.39 5.85 8.23
CA PRO A 21 -7.19 6.80 7.46
C PRO A 21 -6.47 8.09 7.09
N SER A 22 -5.19 8.24 7.46
CA SER A 22 -4.43 9.47 7.23
C SER A 22 -4.37 9.84 5.75
N ASN A 23 -4.59 11.11 5.44
CA ASN A 23 -4.50 11.65 4.09
C ASN A 23 -3.09 12.14 3.73
N PHE A 24 -2.10 11.94 4.60
CA PHE A 24 -0.72 12.31 4.29
C PHE A 24 -0.08 11.31 3.32
N LYS A 25 0.82 11.83 2.49
CA LYS A 25 1.47 11.06 1.43
C LYS A 25 2.19 9.82 1.96
N ARG A 26 3.03 10.00 2.99
CA ARG A 26 3.85 8.92 3.54
C ARG A 26 2.99 7.76 4.06
N GLU A 27 1.99 8.08 4.86
CA GLU A 27 1.09 7.10 5.47
C GLU A 27 0.26 6.39 4.39
N THR A 28 -0.14 7.11 3.35
CA THR A 28 -0.86 6.51 2.22
C THR A 28 0.00 5.48 1.50
N TYR A 29 1.29 5.77 1.29
CA TYR A 29 2.19 4.83 0.63
C TYR A 29 2.41 3.58 1.48
N HIS A 30 2.60 3.73 2.79
CA HIS A 30 2.70 2.58 3.70
C HIS A 30 1.42 1.75 3.72
N LYS A 31 0.26 2.41 3.71
CA LYS A 31 -1.04 1.75 3.65
C LYS A 31 -1.17 0.88 2.41
N HIS A 32 -0.85 1.43 1.25
CA HIS A 32 -0.93 0.70 -0.01
C HIS A 32 0.05 -0.46 -0.06
N ASP A 33 1.29 -0.23 0.36
CA ASP A 33 2.32 -1.28 0.37
C ASP A 33 1.92 -2.42 1.31
N SER A 34 1.35 -2.12 2.48
CA SER A 34 0.85 -3.13 3.42
C SER A 34 -0.33 -3.89 2.84
N HIS A 35 -1.26 -3.20 2.19
CA HIS A 35 -2.40 -3.83 1.52
C HIS A 35 -1.91 -4.85 0.47
N CYS A 36 -1.01 -4.45 -0.40
CA CYS A 36 -0.44 -5.34 -1.42
C CYS A 36 0.29 -6.52 -0.77
N TRP A 37 1.01 -6.28 0.31
CA TRP A 37 1.75 -7.32 1.03
C TRP A 37 0.81 -8.43 1.54
N PHE A 38 -0.36 -8.07 2.08
CA PHE A 38 -1.36 -9.07 2.48
C PHE A 38 -1.98 -9.80 1.30
N VAL A 39 -2.26 -9.06 0.20
CA VAL A 39 -3.01 -9.61 -0.94
C VAL A 39 -2.15 -10.48 -1.84
N ASP A 40 -0.90 -10.11 -2.07
CA ASP A 40 -0.02 -10.75 -3.05
C ASP A 40 0.49 -12.11 -2.63
N ASN A 41 0.40 -12.47 -1.35
CA ASN A 41 0.81 -13.78 -0.84
C ASN A 41 2.26 -14.12 -1.22
N SER A 42 3.15 -13.14 -1.08
CA SER A 42 4.57 -13.28 -1.40
C SER A 42 5.29 -14.23 -0.44
N ASP A 43 6.49 -14.67 -0.82
CA ASP A 43 7.33 -15.50 0.06
C ASP A 43 7.64 -14.79 1.37
N ASP A 44 7.90 -13.48 1.32
CA ASP A 44 8.13 -12.67 2.51
C ASP A 44 6.94 -12.69 3.47
N PHE A 45 5.74 -12.47 2.96
CA PHE A 45 4.50 -12.54 3.74
C PHE A 45 4.35 -13.92 4.40
N GLN A 46 4.55 -14.97 3.62
CA GLN A 46 4.41 -16.35 4.12
C GLN A 46 5.42 -16.64 5.23
N GLN A 47 6.67 -16.23 5.06
CA GLN A 47 7.71 -16.41 6.06
C GLN A 47 7.37 -15.70 7.38
N VAL A 48 6.85 -14.47 7.29
CA VAL A 48 6.43 -13.72 8.46
C VAL A 48 5.28 -14.41 9.17
N CYS A 49 4.28 -14.91 8.44
CA CYS A 49 3.16 -15.65 9.03
C CYS A 49 3.63 -16.90 9.75
N TRP A 50 4.45 -17.72 9.09
CA TRP A 50 4.98 -18.93 9.72
C TRP A 50 5.85 -18.62 10.93
N GLY A 51 6.65 -17.54 10.87
CA GLY A 51 7.43 -17.09 12.02
C GLY A 51 6.56 -16.64 13.20
N ALA A 52 5.37 -16.13 12.92
CA ALA A 52 4.36 -15.78 13.94
C ALA A 52 3.51 -16.97 14.39
N GLU A 53 3.80 -18.17 13.89
CA GLU A 53 3.04 -19.40 14.11
C GLU A 53 1.58 -19.31 13.63
N LEU A 54 1.36 -18.64 12.48
CA LEU A 54 0.08 -18.51 11.85
C LEU A 54 0.13 -19.02 10.41
N ASP A 55 -0.96 -19.66 9.97
CA ASP A 55 -1.10 -20.09 8.58
C ASP A 55 -1.29 -18.87 7.67
N PRO A 56 -0.45 -18.67 6.63
CA PRO A 56 -0.61 -17.54 5.71
C PRO A 56 -1.97 -17.48 5.03
N GLU A 57 -2.56 -18.62 4.68
CA GLU A 57 -3.90 -18.64 4.06
C GLU A 57 -4.97 -18.13 5.03
N PHE A 58 -4.85 -18.49 6.30
CA PHE A 58 -5.76 -18.00 7.33
C PHE A 58 -5.62 -16.48 7.49
N VAL A 59 -4.40 -15.98 7.64
CA VAL A 59 -4.14 -14.54 7.80
C VAL A 59 -4.66 -13.76 6.60
N ARG A 60 -4.34 -14.20 5.40
CA ARG A 60 -4.80 -13.56 4.16
C ARG A 60 -6.32 -13.57 4.05
N GLY A 61 -6.95 -14.72 4.37
CA GLY A 61 -8.41 -14.85 4.34
C GLY A 61 -9.11 -13.89 5.30
N GLU A 62 -8.59 -13.76 6.53
CA GLU A 62 -9.13 -12.82 7.52
C GLU A 62 -8.94 -11.37 7.06
N TYR A 63 -7.80 -11.05 6.47
CA TYR A 63 -7.56 -9.72 5.91
C TYR A 63 -8.55 -9.39 4.79
N LEU A 64 -8.78 -10.31 3.86
CA LEU A 64 -9.73 -10.10 2.76
C LEU A 64 -11.17 -9.92 3.28
N LYS A 65 -11.55 -10.58 4.35
CA LYS A 65 -12.84 -10.35 5.02
C LYS A 65 -12.94 -8.92 5.54
N MET A 66 -11.86 -8.38 6.10
CA MET A 66 -11.82 -6.98 6.56
C MET A 66 -12.01 -6.01 5.38
N VAL A 67 -11.39 -6.29 4.24
CA VAL A 67 -11.56 -5.51 3.02
C VAL A 67 -13.02 -5.51 2.58
N ASP A 68 -13.64 -6.69 2.54
CA ASP A 68 -15.04 -6.84 2.13
C ASP A 68 -16.01 -6.11 3.07
N LYS A 69 -15.69 -6.07 4.36
CA LYS A 69 -16.48 -5.33 5.36
C LYS A 69 -16.23 -3.82 5.33
N GLY A 70 -15.38 -3.35 4.43
CA GLY A 70 -15.06 -1.93 4.29
C GLY A 70 -14.16 -1.36 5.38
N LYS A 71 -13.41 -2.19 6.10
CA LYS A 71 -12.47 -1.74 7.13
C LYS A 71 -11.15 -1.25 6.52
N VAL A 72 -10.85 -1.63 5.29
CA VAL A 72 -9.69 -1.16 4.54
C VAL A 72 -10.22 -0.37 3.34
N LYS A 73 -10.22 0.96 3.45
CA LYS A 73 -10.74 1.87 2.43
C LYS A 73 -9.69 2.93 2.12
N PHE A 74 -9.66 3.35 0.85
CA PHE A 74 -8.83 4.45 0.41
C PHE A 74 -9.69 5.67 0.15
N SER A 75 -9.36 6.80 0.79
CA SER A 75 -10.02 8.08 0.55
C SER A 75 -9.66 8.62 -0.84
N ALA A 76 -10.41 9.62 -1.32
CA ALA A 76 -10.10 10.30 -2.57
C ALA A 76 -8.68 10.90 -2.56
N MET A 77 -8.26 11.48 -1.44
CA MET A 77 -6.91 12.03 -1.29
C MET A 77 -5.86 10.93 -1.33
N GLN A 78 -6.11 9.81 -0.66
CA GLN A 78 -5.20 8.66 -0.69
C GLN A 78 -5.06 8.11 -2.12
N VAL A 79 -6.16 7.96 -2.84
CA VAL A 79 -6.14 7.52 -4.25
C VAL A 79 -5.33 8.49 -5.11
N SER A 80 -5.49 9.81 -4.89
CA SER A 80 -4.72 10.82 -5.62
C SER A 80 -3.21 10.68 -5.38
N TRP A 81 -2.78 10.44 -4.12
CA TRP A 81 -1.38 10.19 -3.81
C TRP A 81 -0.83 8.94 -4.51
N LEU A 82 -1.63 7.88 -4.62
CA LEU A 82 -1.21 6.65 -5.30
C LEU A 82 -1.07 6.87 -6.81
N ARG A 83 -1.96 7.65 -7.43
CA ARG A 83 -1.82 8.06 -8.84
C ARG A 83 -0.57 8.88 -9.07
N TYR A 84 -0.30 9.83 -8.17
CA TYR A 84 0.91 10.65 -8.20
C TYR A 84 2.18 9.78 -8.15
N ARG A 85 2.22 8.80 -7.24
CA ARG A 85 3.33 7.85 -7.11
C ARG A 85 3.55 7.06 -8.39
N GLU A 86 2.48 6.56 -8.98
CA GLU A 86 2.54 5.79 -10.24
C GLU A 86 2.99 6.64 -11.40
N LEU A 87 2.51 7.87 -11.51
CA LEU A 87 2.93 8.81 -12.56
C LEU A 87 4.43 9.15 -12.45
N TYR A 88 4.94 9.35 -11.23
CA TYR A 88 6.37 9.59 -11.04
C TYR A 88 7.22 8.38 -11.40
N ARG A 89 6.74 7.18 -11.11
CA ARG A 89 7.42 5.96 -11.54
C ARG A 89 7.52 5.92 -13.07
N ARG A 90 6.42 6.16 -13.75
CA ARG A 90 6.38 6.22 -15.22
C ARG A 90 7.28 7.31 -15.78
N TYR A 91 7.32 8.46 -15.12
CA TYR A 91 8.19 9.58 -15.52
C TYR A 91 9.66 9.17 -15.48
N ARG A 92 10.09 8.48 -14.42
CA ARG A 92 11.48 8.02 -14.30
C ARG A 92 11.83 6.95 -15.33
N GLU A 93 10.85 6.15 -15.75
CA GLU A 93 11.05 5.07 -16.74
C GLU A 93 10.82 5.51 -18.18
N ALA A 94 10.37 6.75 -18.40
CA ALA A 94 10.05 7.25 -19.74
C ALA A 94 11.26 7.25 -20.66
N GLY A 95 11.05 6.81 -21.91
CA GLY A 95 12.11 6.67 -22.90
C GLY A 95 12.35 7.89 -23.78
N SER A 96 11.49 8.93 -23.72
CA SER A 96 11.61 10.09 -24.60
C SER A 96 11.21 11.39 -23.87
N LYS A 97 11.64 12.53 -24.43
CA LYS A 97 11.26 13.85 -23.90
C LYS A 97 9.76 14.11 -24.04
N GLU A 98 9.15 13.67 -25.12
CA GLU A 98 7.73 13.82 -25.37
C GLU A 98 6.91 13.07 -24.33
N GLU A 99 7.29 11.82 -24.07
CA GLU A 99 6.64 11.00 -23.06
C GLU A 99 6.76 11.64 -21.68
N ARG A 100 7.96 12.10 -21.30
CA ARG A 100 8.17 12.78 -20.02
C ARG A 100 7.32 14.06 -19.90
N ARG A 101 7.17 14.80 -20.98
CA ARG A 101 6.36 16.02 -21.00
C ARG A 101 4.89 15.71 -20.74
N GLU A 102 4.37 14.68 -21.40
CA GLU A 102 2.99 14.23 -21.21
C GLU A 102 2.73 13.78 -19.77
N ILE A 103 3.64 12.97 -19.22
CA ILE A 103 3.52 12.48 -17.84
C ILE A 103 3.63 13.64 -16.84
N ARG A 104 4.51 14.62 -17.09
CA ARG A 104 4.64 15.81 -16.23
C ARG A 104 3.33 16.58 -16.19
N ALA A 105 2.66 16.73 -17.33
CA ALA A 105 1.36 17.41 -17.38
C ALA A 105 0.33 16.67 -16.52
N LEU A 106 0.31 15.35 -16.54
CA LEU A 106 -0.58 14.54 -15.69
C LEU A 106 -0.24 14.68 -14.21
N ILE A 107 1.05 14.76 -13.85
CA ILE A 107 1.48 14.98 -12.47
C ILE A 107 0.97 16.33 -11.95
N ILE A 108 1.12 17.38 -12.74
CA ILE A 108 0.64 18.71 -12.37
C ILE A 108 -0.87 18.68 -12.15
N LYS A 109 -1.61 18.02 -13.02
CA LYS A 109 -3.07 17.88 -12.91
C LYS A 109 -3.47 17.17 -11.60
N GLU A 110 -2.79 16.08 -11.24
CA GLU A 110 -3.06 15.39 -9.97
C GLU A 110 -2.75 16.27 -8.75
N ASN A 111 -1.67 17.04 -8.79
CA ASN A 111 -1.33 17.97 -7.71
C ASN A 111 -2.40 19.08 -7.55
N LEU A 112 -2.94 19.58 -8.64
CA LEU A 112 -3.99 20.59 -8.60
C LEU A 112 -5.28 20.04 -7.99
N LYS A 113 -5.62 18.79 -8.22
CA LYS A 113 -6.77 18.14 -7.58
C LYS A 113 -6.70 18.14 -6.05
N LYS A 114 -5.50 18.07 -5.49
CA LYS A 114 -5.30 18.05 -4.03
C LYS A 114 -5.57 19.40 -3.38
N LEU A 115 -5.61 20.47 -4.17
CA LEU A 115 -5.91 21.82 -3.68
C LEU A 115 -7.42 22.12 -3.65
N GLU A 116 -8.22 21.27 -4.26
CA GLU A 116 -9.67 21.36 -4.21
C GLU A 116 -10.20 20.77 -2.89
#